data_ef5b60f4d27931ea5eed3abcab52b966
#
_entry.id   ef5b60f4d27931ea5eed3abcab52b966
#
_cell.length_a   1.000
_cell.length_b   1.000
_cell.length_c   1.000
_cell.angle_alpha   90.00
_cell.angle_beta   90.00
_cell.angle_gamma   90.00
#
_symmetry.space_group_name_H-M   'P 1'
#
loop_
_entity.id
_entity.type
_entity.pdbx_description
1 polymer ?
#
loop_
_entity_poly.entity_id
_entity_poly.type
_entity_poly.pdbx_seq_one_letter_code
_entity_poly.pdbx_strand_id
1 'polypeptide(L)'
;MTVAQIEIPQAEIADLCRRNGIRKLAFFGSVLTDRFSDESDIDVLVEFRPGERVGFFRLGDMAEELSCLLGGRRVDLRTPMDLSRHFRDEVVRTASVIYAEL
;
A
#
# COMPACT_ATOMS: atom_id res chain seq x y z
N MET A 1 -1.39 -10.04 -11.68
CA MET A 1 -2.03 -10.35 -10.39
C MET A 1 -3.28 -9.49 -10.23
N THR A 2 -4.33 -10.04 -9.68
CA THR A 2 -5.60 -9.32 -9.49
C THR A 2 -6.06 -9.45 -8.03
N VAL A 3 -6.45 -8.33 -7.43
CA VAL A 3 -7.01 -8.30 -6.07
C VAL A 3 -8.33 -7.52 -6.15
N ALA A 4 -9.42 -8.10 -5.66
CA ALA A 4 -10.76 -7.48 -5.68
C ALA A 4 -11.14 -6.96 -7.08
N GLN A 5 -10.80 -7.71 -8.13
CA GLN A 5 -11.02 -7.37 -9.54
C GLN A 5 -10.20 -6.16 -10.01
N ILE A 6 -9.18 -5.74 -9.25
CA ILE A 6 -8.24 -4.71 -9.65
C ILE A 6 -7.01 -5.38 -10.23
N GLU A 7 -6.61 -4.94 -11.42
CA GLU A 7 -5.36 -5.38 -12.03
C GLU A 7 -4.19 -4.74 -11.28
N ILE A 8 -3.25 -5.59 -10.84
CA ILE A 8 -2.10 -5.14 -10.06
C ILE A 8 -0.85 -5.17 -10.94
N PRO A 9 -0.32 -4.01 -11.37
CA PRO A 9 0.90 -3.95 -12.18
C PRO A 9 2.13 -4.16 -11.30
N GLN A 10 2.44 -5.42 -11.02
CA GLN A 10 3.49 -5.75 -10.05
C GLN A 10 4.87 -5.20 -10.39
N ALA A 11 5.25 -5.20 -11.66
CA ALA A 11 6.57 -4.69 -12.05
C ALA A 11 6.69 -3.20 -11.78
N GLU A 12 5.66 -2.45 -12.10
CA GLU A 12 5.63 -1.00 -11.90
C GLU A 12 5.58 -0.65 -10.41
N ILE A 13 4.82 -1.43 -9.63
CA ILE A 13 4.76 -1.24 -8.18
C ILE A 13 6.12 -1.57 -7.54
N ALA A 14 6.77 -2.65 -7.99
CA ALA A 14 8.10 -3.00 -7.50
C ALA A 14 9.11 -1.88 -7.79
N ASP A 15 9.03 -1.28 -8.99
CA ASP A 15 9.90 -0.16 -9.35
C ASP A 15 9.65 1.05 -8.46
N LEU A 16 8.39 1.39 -8.22
CA LEU A 16 8.02 2.47 -7.30
C LEU A 16 8.60 2.22 -5.91
N CYS A 17 8.49 1.00 -5.43
CA CYS A 17 9.02 0.63 -4.12
C CYS A 17 10.53 0.80 -4.06
N ARG A 18 11.25 0.32 -5.07
CA ARG A 18 12.72 0.43 -5.11
C ARG A 18 13.17 1.88 -5.14
N ARG A 19 12.50 2.73 -5.94
CA ARG A 19 12.85 4.15 -6.05
C ARG A 19 12.59 4.94 -4.77
N ASN A 20 11.66 4.47 -3.95
CA ASN A 20 11.23 5.20 -2.75
C ASN A 20 11.70 4.59 -1.44
N GLY A 21 12.58 3.58 -1.49
CA GLY A 21 13.09 2.96 -0.28
C GLY A 21 12.06 2.15 0.50
N ILE A 22 11.02 1.68 -0.18
CA ILE A 22 9.99 0.82 0.42
C ILE A 22 10.51 -0.61 0.38
N ARG A 23 10.54 -1.27 1.54
CA ARG A 23 10.94 -2.68 1.61
C ARG A 23 9.75 -3.63 1.56
N LYS A 24 8.53 -3.15 1.88
CA LYS A 24 7.34 -3.97 1.85
C LYS A 24 6.12 -3.10 1.57
N LEU A 25 5.27 -3.57 0.68
CA LEU A 25 4.00 -2.93 0.35
C LEU A 25 2.91 -3.98 0.34
N ALA A 26 1.82 -3.71 1.05
CA ALA A 26 0.71 -4.65 1.18
C ALA A 26 -0.62 -3.92 1.12
N PHE A 27 -1.66 -4.63 0.67
CA PHE A 27 -3.03 -4.11 0.71
C PHE A 27 -3.71 -4.60 1.97
N PHE A 28 -4.53 -3.75 2.56
CA PHE A 28 -5.34 -4.13 3.72
C PHE A 28 -6.70 -3.44 3.66
N GLY A 29 -7.58 -3.74 4.62
CA GLY A 29 -8.88 -3.11 4.73
C GLY A 29 -9.89 -3.63 3.73
N SER A 30 -10.79 -2.76 3.26
CA SER A 30 -11.95 -3.16 2.46
C SER A 30 -11.58 -3.83 1.13
N VAL A 31 -10.43 -3.52 0.56
CA VAL A 31 -9.99 -4.14 -0.71
C VAL A 31 -9.84 -5.66 -0.59
N LEU A 32 -9.65 -6.17 0.63
CA LEU A 32 -9.54 -7.61 0.88
C LEU A 32 -10.90 -8.26 1.18
N THR A 33 -11.99 -7.51 1.10
CA THR A 33 -13.32 -7.98 1.46
C THR A 33 -14.29 -7.77 0.29
N ASP A 34 -15.46 -8.39 0.38
CA ASP A 34 -16.53 -8.22 -0.60
C ASP A 34 -17.28 -6.88 -0.46
N ARG A 35 -16.93 -6.08 0.54
CA ARG A 35 -17.46 -4.73 0.72
C ARG A 35 -16.79 -3.70 -0.18
N PHE A 36 -15.69 -4.06 -0.84
CA PHE A 36 -14.96 -3.15 -1.71
C PHE A 36 -15.81 -2.78 -2.91
N SER A 37 -15.90 -1.49 -3.21
CA SER A 37 -16.67 -0.96 -4.33
C SER A 37 -15.84 0.06 -5.11
N ASP A 38 -16.39 0.58 -6.21
CA ASP A 38 -15.74 1.60 -7.01
C ASP A 38 -15.46 2.90 -6.24
N GLU A 39 -16.22 3.14 -5.17
CA GLU A 39 -16.07 4.33 -4.34
C GLU A 39 -15.13 4.12 -3.16
N SER A 40 -14.71 2.89 -2.91
CA SER A 40 -13.83 2.58 -1.79
C SER A 40 -12.39 3.02 -2.08
N ASP A 41 -11.72 3.55 -1.05
CA ASP A 41 -10.28 3.81 -1.12
C ASP A 41 -9.52 2.48 -1.03
N ILE A 42 -8.34 2.44 -1.62
CA ILE A 42 -7.45 1.29 -1.46
C ILE A 42 -6.52 1.60 -0.30
N ASP A 43 -6.63 0.83 0.77
CA ASP A 43 -5.76 0.97 1.93
C ASP A 43 -4.46 0.22 1.68
N VAL A 44 -3.34 0.94 1.73
CA VAL A 44 -2.01 0.40 1.44
C VAL A 44 -1.10 0.61 2.64
N LEU A 45 -0.46 -0.47 3.05
CA LEU A 45 0.50 -0.47 4.15
C LEU A 45 1.90 -0.56 3.57
N VAL A 46 2.76 0.41 3.93
CA VAL A 46 4.15 0.42 3.48
C VAL A 46 5.10 0.40 4.67
N GLU A 47 6.20 -0.33 4.51
CA GLU A 47 7.30 -0.31 5.45
C GLU A 47 8.55 0.11 4.68
N PHE A 48 9.27 1.08 5.22
CA PHE A 48 10.48 1.61 4.59
C PHE A 48 11.72 0.86 5.06
N ARG A 49 12.79 0.94 4.27
CA ARG A 49 14.08 0.40 4.66
C ARG A 49 14.58 1.13 5.92
N PRO A 50 15.34 0.45 6.79
CA PRO A 50 15.92 1.11 7.96
C PRO A 50 16.74 2.34 7.56
N GLY A 51 16.54 3.44 8.28
CA GLY A 51 17.24 4.69 8.01
C GLY A 51 16.59 5.58 6.97
N GLU A 52 15.58 5.09 6.27
CA GLU A 52 14.87 5.89 5.27
C GLU A 52 14.03 6.98 5.97
N ARG A 53 14.17 8.22 5.54
CA ARG A 53 13.40 9.32 6.08
C ARG A 53 12.43 9.82 5.02
N VAL A 54 11.14 9.65 5.29
CA VAL A 54 10.09 9.97 4.33
C VAL A 54 9.18 11.03 4.92
N GLY A 55 9.21 12.21 4.33
CA GLY A 55 8.37 13.30 4.75
C GLY A 55 6.96 13.20 4.18
N PHE A 56 6.10 14.06 4.68
CA PHE A 56 4.68 14.07 4.34
C PHE A 56 4.43 14.26 2.84
N PHE A 57 5.16 15.18 2.21
CA PHE A 57 4.99 15.44 0.77
C PHE A 57 5.39 14.26 -0.08
N ARG A 58 6.45 13.56 0.30
CA ARG A 58 6.90 12.38 -0.43
C ARG A 58 5.89 11.24 -0.33
N LEU A 59 5.26 11.08 0.85
CA LEU A 59 4.18 10.12 1.01
C LEU A 59 3.00 10.43 0.09
N GLY A 60 2.65 11.71 -0.02
CA GLY A 60 1.58 12.14 -0.93
C GLY A 60 1.89 11.82 -2.38
N ASP A 61 3.13 12.08 -2.82
CA ASP A 61 3.57 11.78 -4.18
C ASP A 61 3.52 10.28 -4.48
N MET A 62 3.95 9.45 -3.51
CA MET A 62 3.87 8.00 -3.66
C MET A 62 2.42 7.52 -3.79
N ALA A 63 1.52 8.06 -2.96
CA ALA A 63 0.11 7.70 -2.99
C ALA A 63 -0.50 8.05 -4.34
N GLU A 64 -0.16 9.22 -4.88
CA GLU A 64 -0.66 9.66 -6.16
C GLU A 64 -0.14 8.80 -7.32
N GLU A 65 1.14 8.48 -7.32
CA GLU A 65 1.73 7.61 -8.33
C GLU A 65 1.10 6.21 -8.26
N LEU A 66 0.93 5.68 -7.06
CA LEU A 66 0.30 4.38 -6.86
C LEU A 66 -1.15 4.40 -7.32
N SER A 67 -1.88 5.49 -7.05
CA SER A 67 -3.24 5.67 -7.54
C SER A 67 -3.31 5.56 -9.06
N CYS A 68 -2.38 6.22 -9.76
CA CYS A 68 -2.32 6.15 -11.22
C CYS A 68 -2.08 4.72 -11.70
N LEU A 69 -1.21 3.97 -11.00
CA LEU A 69 -0.94 2.57 -11.35
C LEU A 69 -2.14 1.66 -11.08
N LEU A 70 -3.04 2.05 -10.21
CA LEU A 70 -4.21 1.26 -9.80
C LEU A 70 -5.51 1.78 -10.43
N GLY A 71 -5.42 2.40 -11.61
CA GLY A 71 -6.59 2.80 -12.36
C GLY A 71 -7.22 4.11 -11.93
N GLY A 72 -6.50 4.95 -11.21
CA GLY A 72 -7.00 6.24 -10.75
C GLY A 72 -7.79 6.17 -9.44
N ARG A 73 -7.82 5.02 -8.78
CA ARG A 73 -8.51 4.87 -7.49
C ARG A 73 -7.73 5.58 -6.39
N ARG A 74 -8.46 6.17 -5.44
CA ARG A 74 -7.81 6.83 -4.31
C ARG A 74 -7.08 5.81 -3.44
N VAL A 75 -5.86 6.16 -3.04
CA VAL A 75 -5.00 5.33 -2.23
C VAL A 75 -4.79 6.00 -0.88
N ASP A 76 -5.06 5.27 0.19
CA ASP A 76 -4.77 5.69 1.56
C ASP A 76 -3.51 4.96 2.00
N LEU A 77 -2.38 5.68 2.01
CA LEU A 77 -1.06 5.12 2.27
C LEU A 77 -0.71 5.30 3.74
N ARG A 78 -0.42 4.17 4.41
CA ARG A 78 -0.12 4.16 5.83
C ARG A 78 1.12 3.35 6.13
N THR A 79 1.81 3.73 7.23
CA THR A 79 2.85 2.88 7.82
C THR A 79 2.27 2.15 9.02
N PRO A 80 2.92 1.09 9.52
CA PRO A 80 2.41 0.40 10.71
C PRO A 80 2.24 1.31 11.92
N MET A 81 3.10 2.33 12.05
CA MET A 81 3.00 3.25 13.18
C MET A 81 1.81 4.21 13.08
N ASP A 82 1.22 4.37 11.89
CA ASP A 82 0.02 5.18 11.69
C ASP A 82 -1.25 4.44 12.10
N LEU A 83 -1.16 3.13 12.33
CA LEU A 83 -2.30 2.32 12.72
C LEU A 83 -2.45 2.33 14.23
N SER A 84 -3.72 2.25 14.70
CA SER A 84 -3.97 2.08 16.12
C SER A 84 -3.28 0.81 16.62
N ARG A 85 -2.62 0.90 17.77
CA ARG A 85 -1.94 -0.24 18.37
C ARG A 85 -2.89 -1.39 18.69
N HIS A 86 -4.19 -1.11 18.80
CA HIS A 86 -5.20 -2.14 19.14
C HIS A 86 -5.44 -3.12 18.00
N PHE A 87 -5.24 -2.71 16.76
CA PHE A 87 -5.43 -3.60 15.61
C PHE A 87 -4.25 -3.65 14.65
N ARG A 88 -3.15 -2.99 15.00
CA ARG A 88 -1.94 -2.96 14.15
C ARG A 88 -1.44 -4.36 13.82
N ASP A 89 -1.30 -5.21 14.83
CA ASP A 89 -0.77 -6.56 14.64
C ASP A 89 -1.66 -7.39 13.74
N GLU A 90 -2.98 -7.26 13.88
CA GLU A 90 -3.93 -7.96 13.01
C GLU A 90 -3.81 -7.49 11.58
N VAL A 91 -3.74 -6.19 11.34
CA VAL A 91 -3.60 -5.64 9.98
C VAL A 91 -2.31 -6.13 9.34
N VAL A 92 -1.19 -6.04 10.06
CA VAL A 92 0.09 -6.50 9.55
C VAL A 92 0.05 -8.00 9.21
N ARG A 93 -0.58 -8.80 10.07
CA ARG A 93 -0.66 -10.25 9.89
C ARG A 93 -1.56 -10.65 8.71
N THR A 94 -2.66 -9.92 8.50
CA THR A 94 -3.68 -10.31 7.51
C THR A 94 -3.55 -9.57 6.19
N ALA A 95 -2.69 -8.56 6.10
CA ALA A 95 -2.51 -7.79 4.86
C ALA A 95 -2.02 -8.68 3.72
N SER A 96 -2.46 -8.37 2.51
CA SER A 96 -2.02 -9.08 1.31
C SER A 96 -0.77 -8.43 0.75
N VAL A 97 0.37 -9.11 0.86
CA VAL A 97 1.66 -8.56 0.44
C VAL A 97 1.76 -8.55 -1.08
N ILE A 98 2.02 -7.37 -1.64
CA ILE A 98 2.20 -7.18 -3.08
C ILE A 98 3.69 -7.13 -3.43
N TYR A 99 4.51 -6.54 -2.56
CA TYR A 99 5.94 -6.41 -2.76
C TYR A 99 6.66 -6.59 -1.43
N ALA A 100 7.74 -7.33 -1.44
CA ALA A 100 8.61 -7.47 -0.26
C ALA A 100 10.04 -7.74 -0.70
N GLU A 101 10.98 -7.06 -0.06
CA GLU A 101 12.42 -7.34 -0.23
C GLU A 101 12.84 -8.43 0.74
N LEU A 102 13.73 -9.27 0.27
CA LEU A 102 14.31 -10.33 1.08
C LEU A 102 15.51 -9.83 1.90
#